data_3336e5475eceefbbe205aaa91763fa23
#
_entry.id   3336e5475eceefbbe205aaa91763fa23
#
_cell.length_a   1.000
_cell.length_b   1.000
_cell.length_c   1.000
_cell.angle_alpha   90.00
_cell.angle_beta   90.00
_cell.angle_gamma   90.00
#
_symmetry.space_group_name_H-M   'P 1'
#
loop_
_entity.id
_entity.type
_entity.pdbx_description
1 polymer ?
#
loop_
_entity_poly.entity_id
_entity_poly.type
_entity_poly.pdbx_seq_one_letter_code
_entity_poly.pdbx_strand_id
1 'polypeptide(L)'
;MMAGFIVSRFTALLCVCSLSLVATKSFSQTLVWLGMTENANVSTAWAVSDNGVVVGWVQIPTSDNAIEVLAVRWRQEGESWIIEELGTLGGPGSQAFSISADGSVVIGWAYDEYENQSAFRWTNENMQKLDPLRDPSVAFGVSTDGSIVVGHTSDWHGWRACAWRNGNLEVIGAGDNIWSQAQDVSTDGNIVVGWSNHISLGYGFSNPVPVRWERSSGNWRMEYIAGASIGEAYGVSADGSVVVGYIRNESGHNRAFRWQNGSIQILDTLDGNESEARDISANGDFVVGYATNTAGVWRAVRWSAAGIEDLNVTYANLLNGSQLNLASAISPNGRYIAGYGFNIATWRLEAFLLDTFEACVSHSGDVDNNGCVDDADLLAVLFAFGSSSSNLGRADVNCDRVVDDADLLIVLFNFGSGC
;
A
#
# COMPACT_ATOMS: atom_id res chain seq x y z
N MET A 1 70.15 -56.31 26.39
CA MET A 1 69.95 -55.36 27.47
C MET A 1 69.94 -53.97 26.84
N MET A 2 68.87 -53.35 26.71
CA MET A 2 68.52 -51.92 26.78
C MET A 2 67.16 -51.70 26.19
N ALA A 3 66.23 -51.30 27.04
CA ALA A 3 64.86 -50.97 26.70
C ALA A 3 64.80 -49.58 26.03
N GLY A 4 64.14 -49.46 24.86
CA GLY A 4 63.92 -48.22 24.20
C GLY A 4 62.49 -47.80 24.44
N PHE A 5 62.26 -46.66 25.11
CA PHE A 5 60.95 -45.98 25.34
C PHE A 5 60.48 -45.37 24.07
N ILE A 6 59.30 -45.72 23.62
CA ILE A 6 58.56 -45.05 22.56
C ILE A 6 57.66 -44.00 23.22
N VAL A 7 57.96 -42.72 23.02
CA VAL A 7 57.11 -41.62 23.43
C VAL A 7 56.18 -41.28 22.26
N SER A 8 54.86 -41.64 22.42
CA SER A 8 53.84 -41.25 21.50
C SER A 8 53.45 -39.78 21.75
N ARG A 9 53.63 -38.92 20.74
CA ARG A 9 53.13 -37.53 20.74
C ARG A 9 51.70 -37.54 20.28
N PHE A 10 50.77 -37.26 21.16
CA PHE A 10 49.39 -36.85 20.82
C PHE A 10 49.41 -35.39 20.39
N THR A 11 49.18 -35.13 19.11
CA THR A 11 48.93 -33.78 18.59
C THR A 11 47.45 -33.52 18.74
N ALA A 12 47.08 -32.70 19.70
CA ALA A 12 45.72 -32.21 19.84
C ALA A 12 45.44 -31.15 18.75
N LEU A 13 44.56 -31.48 17.80
CA LEU A 13 44.09 -30.57 16.79
C LEU A 13 43.00 -29.70 17.44
N LEU A 14 43.34 -28.46 17.81
CA LEU A 14 42.38 -27.45 18.21
C LEU A 14 41.61 -26.99 16.96
N CYS A 15 40.40 -27.46 16.78
CA CYS A 15 39.46 -26.92 15.83
C CYS A 15 38.88 -25.63 16.42
N VAL A 16 39.44 -24.47 16.01
CA VAL A 16 38.87 -23.16 16.31
C VAL A 16 37.68 -22.98 15.40
N CYS A 17 36.47 -23.34 15.86
CA CYS A 17 35.24 -22.89 15.25
C CYS A 17 35.11 -21.37 15.49
N SER A 18 35.47 -20.59 14.48
CA SER A 18 35.08 -19.17 14.44
C SER A 18 33.56 -19.13 14.30
N LEU A 19 32.83 -18.94 15.41
CA LEU A 19 31.46 -18.47 15.36
C LEU A 19 31.49 -17.06 14.75
N SER A 20 31.20 -16.95 13.46
CA SER A 20 30.77 -15.70 12.89
C SER A 20 29.40 -15.37 13.51
N LEU A 21 29.39 -14.42 14.46
CA LEU A 21 28.14 -13.76 14.83
C LEU A 21 27.62 -13.08 13.56
N VAL A 22 26.69 -13.74 12.88
CA VAL A 22 25.80 -13.08 11.96
C VAL A 22 24.91 -12.25 12.88
N ALA A 23 25.15 -10.94 12.93
CA ALA A 23 24.23 -10.01 13.58
C ALA A 23 22.89 -10.15 12.87
N THR A 24 21.97 -10.90 13.45
CA THR A 24 20.57 -10.91 13.02
C THR A 24 20.06 -9.49 13.24
N LYS A 25 19.86 -8.73 12.15
CA LYS A 25 19.11 -7.48 12.23
C LYS A 25 17.75 -7.82 12.83
N SER A 26 17.50 -7.40 14.05
CA SER A 26 16.15 -7.42 14.61
C SER A 26 15.35 -6.40 13.79
N PHE A 27 14.45 -6.87 12.94
CA PHE A 27 13.51 -6.00 12.27
C PHE A 27 12.47 -5.58 13.30
N SER A 28 12.50 -4.34 13.71
CA SER A 28 11.45 -3.73 14.53
C SER A 28 10.62 -2.82 13.63
N GLN A 29 9.37 -2.58 14.02
CA GLN A 29 8.54 -1.54 13.40
C GLN A 29 9.34 -0.25 13.24
N THR A 30 9.30 0.35 12.07
CA THR A 30 10.04 1.58 11.79
C THR A 30 9.18 2.61 11.08
N LEU A 31 9.40 3.86 11.40
CA LEU A 31 8.85 5.00 10.69
C LEU A 31 10.00 5.79 10.06
N VAL A 32 9.91 6.02 8.77
CA VAL A 32 10.86 6.81 8.01
C VAL A 32 10.16 8.01 7.41
N TRP A 33 10.64 9.20 7.71
CA TRP A 33 10.30 10.41 6.96
C TRP A 33 11.16 10.43 5.70
N LEU A 34 10.52 10.36 4.54
CA LEU A 34 11.20 10.09 3.27
C LEU A 34 11.94 11.32 2.70
N GLY A 35 11.69 12.49 3.30
CA GLY A 35 12.32 13.73 2.86
C GLY A 35 11.80 14.21 1.51
N MET A 36 12.56 15.11 0.90
CA MET A 36 12.22 15.75 -0.37
C MET A 36 13.49 16.17 -1.11
N THR A 37 13.35 16.50 -2.40
CA THR A 37 14.46 17.03 -3.22
C THR A 37 14.87 18.44 -2.80
N GLU A 38 16.04 18.90 -3.26
CA GLU A 38 16.51 20.25 -3.02
C GLU A 38 15.48 21.28 -3.52
N ASN A 39 15.23 22.31 -2.72
CA ASN A 39 14.23 23.35 -2.96
C ASN A 39 12.75 22.93 -2.85
N ALA A 40 12.42 21.68 -2.65
CA ALA A 40 11.05 21.27 -2.37
C ALA A 40 10.64 21.68 -0.93
N ASN A 41 9.34 21.96 -0.74
CA ASN A 41 8.78 22.35 0.55
C ASN A 41 7.69 21.41 1.06
N VAL A 42 7.18 20.52 0.22
CA VAL A 42 6.21 19.48 0.53
C VAL A 42 6.58 18.21 -0.21
N SER A 43 6.41 17.06 0.44
CA SER A 43 6.43 15.76 -0.21
C SER A 43 5.21 14.93 0.21
N THR A 44 4.68 14.14 -0.71
CA THR A 44 3.54 13.24 -0.46
C THR A 44 3.78 11.89 -1.10
N ALA A 45 3.54 10.81 -0.35
CA ALA A 45 3.55 9.45 -0.86
C ALA A 45 2.13 9.05 -1.27
N TRP A 46 2.00 8.35 -2.40
CA TRP A 46 0.72 7.91 -2.95
C TRP A 46 0.60 6.41 -3.13
N ALA A 47 1.70 5.71 -3.33
CA ALA A 47 1.70 4.26 -3.42
C ALA A 47 2.99 3.66 -2.88
N VAL A 48 2.92 2.39 -2.49
CA VAL A 48 4.04 1.62 -1.94
C VAL A 48 3.98 0.17 -2.42
N SER A 49 5.14 -0.35 -2.85
CA SER A 49 5.32 -1.72 -3.32
C SER A 49 5.62 -2.70 -2.17
N ASP A 50 5.59 -4.00 -2.45
CA ASP A 50 5.89 -5.07 -1.49
C ASP A 50 7.33 -5.09 -0.98
N ASN A 51 8.24 -4.47 -1.73
CA ASN A 51 9.65 -4.31 -1.33
C ASN A 51 9.96 -2.94 -0.71
N GLY A 52 8.92 -2.14 -0.38
CA GLY A 52 9.05 -0.86 0.31
C GLY A 52 9.47 0.31 -0.57
N VAL A 53 9.43 0.18 -1.89
CA VAL A 53 9.60 1.33 -2.80
C VAL A 53 8.35 2.18 -2.74
N VAL A 54 8.52 3.48 -2.50
CA VAL A 54 7.42 4.45 -2.39
C VAL A 54 7.44 5.39 -3.59
N VAL A 55 6.29 5.77 -4.09
CA VAL A 55 6.15 6.79 -5.14
C VAL A 55 5.16 7.86 -4.76
N GLY A 56 5.33 9.03 -5.37
CA GLY A 56 4.49 10.19 -5.12
C GLY A 56 5.03 11.42 -5.84
N TRP A 57 4.98 12.55 -5.19
CA TRP A 57 5.48 13.80 -5.76
C TRP A 57 6.03 14.74 -4.70
N VAL A 58 6.86 15.66 -5.15
CA VAL A 58 7.36 16.80 -4.37
C VAL A 58 6.87 18.10 -4.98
N GLN A 59 6.70 19.11 -4.12
CA GLN A 59 6.29 20.45 -4.51
C GLN A 59 7.47 21.39 -4.41
N ILE A 60 7.79 22.06 -5.50
CA ILE A 60 8.91 23.01 -5.62
C ILE A 60 8.33 24.40 -5.89
N PRO A 61 8.50 25.37 -4.97
CA PRO A 61 8.17 26.76 -5.23
C PRO A 61 9.12 27.35 -6.29
N THR A 62 8.56 27.99 -7.30
CA THR A 62 9.35 28.67 -8.32
C THR A 62 9.55 30.15 -8.00
N SER A 63 10.48 30.82 -8.68
CA SER A 63 10.84 32.21 -8.42
C SER A 63 9.72 33.24 -8.71
N ASP A 64 8.73 32.84 -9.50
CA ASP A 64 7.55 33.65 -9.86
C ASP A 64 6.32 33.35 -8.97
N ASN A 65 6.52 32.65 -7.84
CA ASN A 65 5.49 32.17 -6.93
C ASN A 65 4.54 31.12 -7.55
N ALA A 66 4.88 30.51 -8.67
CA ALA A 66 4.21 29.36 -9.16
C ALA A 66 4.67 28.09 -8.38
N ILE A 67 3.94 27.02 -8.53
CA ILE A 67 4.23 25.74 -7.90
C ILE A 67 4.46 24.73 -9.01
N GLU A 68 5.63 24.13 -9.00
CA GLU A 68 5.95 22.98 -9.83
C GLU A 68 5.82 21.69 -9.01
N VAL A 69 5.33 20.63 -9.60
CA VAL A 69 5.22 19.31 -8.97
C VAL A 69 5.98 18.30 -9.80
N LEU A 70 6.81 17.49 -9.14
CA LEU A 70 7.60 16.47 -9.81
C LEU A 70 7.34 15.09 -9.20
N ALA A 71 7.09 14.12 -10.05
CA ALA A 71 6.99 12.72 -9.67
C ALA A 71 8.33 12.22 -9.15
N VAL A 72 8.29 11.56 -8.00
CA VAL A 72 9.48 11.01 -7.34
C VAL A 72 9.26 9.57 -6.91
N ARG A 73 10.37 8.87 -6.76
CA ARG A 73 10.47 7.55 -6.15
C ARG A 73 11.43 7.60 -4.98
N TRP A 74 11.04 7.01 -3.85
CA TRP A 74 11.92 6.76 -2.72
C TRP A 74 12.21 5.28 -2.65
N ARG A 75 13.47 4.92 -2.53
CA ARG A 75 13.94 3.55 -2.37
C ARG A 75 15.07 3.45 -1.37
N GLN A 76 15.19 2.33 -0.72
CA GLN A 76 16.30 2.05 0.17
C GLN A 76 17.51 1.52 -0.61
N GLU A 77 18.69 2.09 -0.36
CA GLU A 77 19.95 1.60 -0.88
C GLU A 77 20.94 1.45 0.29
N GLY A 78 21.21 0.20 0.67
CA GLY A 78 21.93 -0.08 1.90
C GLY A 78 21.15 0.38 3.14
N GLU A 79 21.76 1.30 3.90
CA GLU A 79 21.11 1.91 5.08
C GLU A 79 20.48 3.28 4.80
N SER A 80 20.65 3.81 3.59
CA SER A 80 20.18 5.14 3.20
C SER A 80 18.91 5.09 2.36
N TRP A 81 18.08 6.10 2.50
CA TRP A 81 16.96 6.36 1.61
C TRP A 81 17.40 7.32 0.51
N ILE A 82 17.09 6.97 -0.72
CA ILE A 82 17.39 7.76 -1.92
C ILE A 82 16.07 8.23 -2.50
N ILE A 83 16.02 9.53 -2.83
CA ILE A 83 14.94 10.13 -3.61
C ILE A 83 15.41 10.29 -5.05
N GLU A 84 14.56 9.92 -6.00
CA GLU A 84 14.84 9.95 -7.42
C GLU A 84 13.67 10.60 -8.15
N GLU A 85 13.97 11.64 -8.92
CA GLU A 85 12.97 12.28 -9.78
C GLU A 85 12.74 11.41 -11.02
N LEU A 86 11.47 11.15 -11.33
CA LEU A 86 11.08 10.29 -12.47
C LEU A 86 11.08 11.06 -13.79
N GLY A 87 11.23 12.39 -13.74
CA GLY A 87 11.21 13.25 -14.91
C GLY A 87 9.80 13.60 -15.39
N THR A 88 9.71 14.07 -16.64
CA THR A 88 8.48 14.49 -17.32
C THR A 88 8.45 13.96 -18.76
N LEU A 89 7.38 14.23 -19.48
CA LEU A 89 7.29 13.95 -20.92
C LEU A 89 7.77 15.13 -21.80
N GLY A 90 8.59 16.02 -21.20
CA GLY A 90 9.16 17.20 -21.86
C GLY A 90 8.55 18.54 -21.41
N GLY A 91 7.49 18.52 -20.61
CA GLY A 91 6.82 19.69 -20.03
C GLY A 91 7.20 19.96 -18.58
N PRO A 92 6.50 20.87 -17.88
CA PRO A 92 6.97 21.45 -16.61
C PRO A 92 6.66 20.63 -15.36
N GLY A 93 5.92 19.51 -15.43
CA GLY A 93 5.57 18.79 -14.21
C GLY A 93 5.06 17.38 -14.40
N SER A 94 5.04 16.62 -13.30
CA SER A 94 4.56 15.24 -13.26
C SER A 94 4.11 14.84 -11.85
N GLN A 95 3.26 13.82 -11.75
CA GLN A 95 2.89 13.17 -10.48
C GLN A 95 2.80 11.66 -10.66
N ALA A 96 3.33 10.90 -9.71
CA ALA A 96 3.17 9.46 -9.65
C ALA A 96 2.04 9.11 -8.69
N PHE A 97 1.15 8.18 -9.09
CA PHE A 97 -0.02 7.78 -8.30
C PHE A 97 0.00 6.33 -7.87
N SER A 98 0.58 5.43 -8.67
CA SER A 98 0.59 4.01 -8.32
C SER A 98 1.88 3.33 -8.78
N ILE A 99 2.15 2.16 -8.18
CA ILE A 99 3.35 1.33 -8.41
C ILE A 99 2.97 -0.15 -8.38
N SER A 100 3.60 -0.96 -9.25
CA SER A 100 3.43 -2.42 -9.20
C SER A 100 3.99 -3.04 -7.92
N ALA A 101 3.54 -4.23 -7.55
CA ALA A 101 3.95 -4.89 -6.31
C ALA A 101 5.46 -5.10 -6.21
N ASP A 102 6.13 -5.37 -7.32
CA ASP A 102 7.59 -5.53 -7.40
C ASP A 102 8.38 -4.20 -7.45
N GLY A 103 7.67 -3.06 -7.53
CA GLY A 103 8.27 -1.73 -7.61
C GLY A 103 8.84 -1.35 -8.98
N SER A 104 8.63 -2.16 -10.02
CA SER A 104 9.25 -1.97 -11.35
C SER A 104 8.50 -1.04 -12.29
N VAL A 105 7.17 -0.90 -12.10
CA VAL A 105 6.29 -0.06 -12.93
C VAL A 105 5.69 1.05 -12.09
N VAL A 106 5.89 2.30 -12.49
CA VAL A 106 5.26 3.48 -11.89
C VAL A 106 4.35 4.13 -12.91
N ILE A 107 3.20 4.61 -12.48
CA ILE A 107 2.23 5.30 -13.34
C ILE A 107 1.76 6.61 -12.73
N GLY A 108 1.23 7.48 -13.57
CA GLY A 108 0.72 8.77 -13.16
C GLY A 108 0.39 9.64 -14.35
N TRP A 109 0.65 10.94 -14.23
CA TRP A 109 0.57 11.88 -15.33
C TRP A 109 1.81 12.77 -15.38
N ALA A 110 2.13 13.24 -16.58
CA ALA A 110 3.17 14.24 -16.83
C ALA A 110 2.73 15.17 -17.96
N TYR A 111 3.26 16.40 -17.94
CA TYR A 111 3.13 17.31 -19.07
C TYR A 111 4.09 16.92 -20.20
N ASP A 112 3.60 16.90 -21.43
CA ASP A 112 4.42 16.77 -22.61
C ASP A 112 5.01 18.12 -23.07
N GLU A 113 5.82 18.14 -24.13
CA GLU A 113 6.45 19.34 -24.69
C GLU A 113 5.46 20.42 -25.15
N TYR A 114 4.18 20.06 -25.32
CA TYR A 114 3.10 20.97 -25.70
C TYR A 114 2.22 21.36 -24.50
N GLU A 115 2.68 21.05 -23.28
CA GLU A 115 1.94 21.25 -22.03
C GLU A 115 0.59 20.49 -21.95
N ASN A 116 0.44 19.42 -22.70
CA ASN A 116 -0.71 18.52 -22.52
C ASN A 116 -0.44 17.58 -21.36
N GLN A 117 -1.42 17.45 -20.46
CA GLN A 117 -1.38 16.48 -19.37
C GLN A 117 -1.67 15.08 -19.94
N SER A 118 -0.70 14.18 -19.82
CA SER A 118 -0.76 12.85 -20.42
C SER A 118 -0.43 11.77 -19.41
N ALA A 119 -1.18 10.68 -19.42
CA ALA A 119 -0.88 9.49 -18.65
C ALA A 119 0.48 8.92 -19.03
N PHE A 120 1.27 8.51 -18.05
CA PHE A 120 2.57 7.88 -18.31
C PHE A 120 2.68 6.51 -17.64
N ARG A 121 3.57 5.72 -18.21
CA ARG A 121 4.15 4.52 -17.61
C ARG A 121 5.66 4.70 -17.55
N TRP A 122 6.24 4.54 -16.36
CA TRP A 122 7.67 4.60 -16.12
C TRP A 122 8.20 3.21 -15.78
N THR A 123 9.26 2.78 -16.48
CA THR A 123 9.95 1.50 -16.28
C THR A 123 11.40 1.64 -16.68
N ASN A 124 12.31 1.00 -15.96
CA ASN A 124 13.74 1.00 -16.33
C ASN A 124 14.30 2.42 -16.59
N GLU A 125 14.00 3.36 -15.68
CA GLU A 125 14.44 4.76 -15.76
C GLU A 125 13.93 5.52 -17.00
N ASN A 126 12.89 5.01 -17.65
CA ASN A 126 12.30 5.63 -18.83
C ASN A 126 10.81 5.89 -18.65
N MET A 127 10.42 7.16 -18.81
CA MET A 127 9.02 7.58 -18.82
C MET A 127 8.47 7.53 -20.25
N GLN A 128 7.37 6.82 -20.43
CA GLN A 128 6.69 6.66 -21.71
C GLN A 128 5.25 7.16 -21.60
N LYS A 129 4.82 7.97 -22.58
CA LYS A 129 3.42 8.36 -22.73
C LYS A 129 2.57 7.14 -23.04
N LEU A 130 1.45 6.99 -22.34
CA LEU A 130 0.40 6.04 -22.69
C LEU A 130 -0.50 6.70 -23.75
N ASP A 131 -0.75 5.97 -24.84
CA ASP A 131 -1.58 6.50 -25.94
C ASP A 131 -3.01 6.74 -25.46
N PRO A 132 -3.50 7.98 -25.36
CA PRO A 132 -4.86 8.30 -24.96
C PRO A 132 -5.79 8.28 -26.18
N LEU A 133 -7.10 8.24 -25.91
CA LEU A 133 -8.07 8.61 -26.93
C LEU A 133 -7.91 10.08 -27.28
N ARG A 134 -7.72 10.91 -26.25
CA ARG A 134 -7.42 12.33 -26.31
C ARG A 134 -6.91 12.80 -24.96
N ASP A 135 -6.02 13.80 -24.94
CA ASP A 135 -5.62 14.50 -23.72
C ASP A 135 -6.70 15.51 -23.25
N PRO A 136 -6.81 15.80 -21.95
CA PRO A 136 -5.98 15.24 -20.89
C PRO A 136 -6.28 13.79 -20.58
N SER A 137 -5.25 13.06 -20.15
CA SER A 137 -5.34 11.69 -19.67
C SER A 137 -4.51 11.53 -18.39
N VAL A 138 -4.95 10.62 -17.51
CA VAL A 138 -4.27 10.33 -16.23
C VAL A 138 -4.36 8.84 -15.95
N ALA A 139 -3.29 8.24 -15.48
CA ALA A 139 -3.24 6.88 -14.95
C ALA A 139 -3.30 6.93 -13.42
N PHE A 140 -4.19 6.16 -12.79
CA PHE A 140 -4.39 6.15 -11.33
C PHE A 140 -4.04 4.83 -10.68
N GLY A 141 -4.35 3.69 -11.32
CA GLY A 141 -4.11 2.35 -10.79
C GLY A 141 -3.31 1.48 -11.75
N VAL A 142 -2.53 0.57 -11.18
CA VAL A 142 -1.77 -0.43 -11.93
C VAL A 142 -1.93 -1.80 -11.27
N SER A 143 -2.12 -2.85 -12.09
CA SER A 143 -2.21 -4.23 -11.59
C SER A 143 -0.92 -4.66 -10.87
N THR A 144 -1.04 -5.62 -9.97
CA THR A 144 0.06 -6.12 -9.14
C THR A 144 1.31 -6.49 -9.96
N ASP A 145 1.12 -7.05 -11.17
CA ASP A 145 2.19 -7.43 -12.11
C ASP A 145 2.64 -6.29 -13.05
N GLY A 146 2.03 -5.10 -12.94
CA GLY A 146 2.35 -3.94 -13.77
C GLY A 146 1.86 -4.03 -15.23
N SER A 147 1.11 -5.06 -15.62
CA SER A 147 0.72 -5.29 -17.03
C SER A 147 -0.49 -4.45 -17.48
N ILE A 148 -1.33 -4.04 -16.52
CA ILE A 148 -2.57 -3.31 -16.79
C ILE A 148 -2.55 -2.00 -16.02
N VAL A 149 -2.79 -0.91 -16.72
CA VAL A 149 -2.91 0.44 -16.15
C VAL A 149 -4.34 0.91 -16.33
N VAL A 150 -4.92 1.56 -15.34
CA VAL A 150 -6.27 2.13 -15.42
C VAL A 150 -6.27 3.61 -15.06
N GLY A 151 -7.27 4.32 -15.57
CA GLY A 151 -7.36 5.74 -15.35
C GLY A 151 -8.49 6.38 -16.14
N HIS A 152 -8.25 7.58 -16.66
CA HIS A 152 -9.14 8.20 -17.62
C HIS A 152 -8.41 8.75 -18.83
N THR A 153 -9.11 8.83 -19.92
CA THR A 153 -8.80 9.60 -21.12
C THR A 153 -9.96 10.54 -21.42
N SER A 154 -9.75 11.54 -22.24
CA SER A 154 -10.79 12.48 -22.63
C SER A 154 -11.41 12.09 -23.99
N ASP A 155 -12.67 12.48 -24.18
CA ASP A 155 -13.31 12.57 -25.47
C ASP A 155 -14.00 13.93 -25.63
N TRP A 156 -14.84 14.09 -26.65
CA TRP A 156 -15.57 15.34 -26.88
C TRP A 156 -16.65 15.67 -25.80
N HIS A 157 -17.00 14.68 -24.98
CA HIS A 157 -18.07 14.76 -23.99
C HIS A 157 -17.53 14.77 -22.55
N GLY A 158 -16.20 14.56 -22.35
CA GLY A 158 -15.56 14.59 -21.05
C GLY A 158 -14.67 13.39 -20.76
N TRP A 159 -14.47 13.07 -19.50
CA TRP A 159 -13.61 11.99 -19.06
C TRP A 159 -14.25 10.62 -19.22
N ARG A 160 -13.45 9.68 -19.70
CA ARG A 160 -13.81 8.28 -19.89
C ARG A 160 -12.87 7.39 -19.09
N ALA A 161 -13.42 6.60 -18.18
CA ALA A 161 -12.67 5.54 -17.55
C ALA A 161 -12.09 4.62 -18.62
N CYS A 162 -10.83 4.25 -18.49
CA CYS A 162 -10.12 3.43 -19.46
C CYS A 162 -9.12 2.51 -18.81
N ALA A 163 -8.69 1.50 -19.56
CA ALA A 163 -7.60 0.61 -19.24
C ALA A 163 -6.60 0.57 -20.40
N TRP A 164 -5.31 0.58 -20.10
CA TRP A 164 -4.24 0.26 -21.04
C TRP A 164 -3.75 -1.15 -20.73
N ARG A 165 -4.03 -2.07 -21.65
CA ARG A 165 -3.65 -3.46 -21.51
C ARG A 165 -2.67 -3.82 -22.60
N ASN A 166 -1.44 -4.21 -22.22
CA ASN A 166 -0.37 -4.48 -23.19
C ASN A 166 -0.15 -3.31 -24.20
N GLY A 167 -0.27 -2.07 -23.71
CA GLY A 167 -0.13 -0.87 -24.54
C GLY A 167 -1.37 -0.48 -25.35
N ASN A 168 -2.43 -1.30 -25.37
CA ASN A 168 -3.66 -0.98 -26.09
C ASN A 168 -4.68 -0.34 -25.15
N LEU A 169 -5.28 0.77 -25.59
CA LEU A 169 -6.33 1.47 -24.88
C LEU A 169 -7.68 0.76 -25.04
N GLU A 170 -8.33 0.45 -23.94
CA GLU A 170 -9.73 0.01 -23.84
C GLU A 170 -10.53 1.07 -23.10
N VAL A 171 -11.55 1.66 -23.70
CA VAL A 171 -12.50 2.54 -22.99
C VAL A 171 -13.51 1.67 -22.26
N ILE A 172 -13.58 1.84 -20.93
CA ILE A 172 -14.44 1.03 -20.05
C ILE A 172 -15.64 1.82 -19.50
N GLY A 173 -15.57 3.15 -19.54
CA GLY A 173 -16.67 4.03 -19.12
C GLY A 173 -17.89 3.92 -20.04
N ALA A 174 -19.07 3.96 -19.45
CA ALA A 174 -20.32 3.74 -20.17
C ALA A 174 -20.91 5.02 -20.76
N GLY A 175 -21.31 4.93 -22.04
CA GLY A 175 -22.32 5.83 -22.66
C GLY A 175 -21.84 7.24 -22.99
N ASP A 176 -22.60 7.89 -23.89
CA ASP A 176 -22.40 9.31 -24.21
C ASP A 176 -22.83 10.21 -23.03
N ASN A 177 -22.05 11.28 -22.79
CA ASN A 177 -22.29 12.27 -21.73
C ASN A 177 -22.23 11.75 -20.27
N ILE A 178 -21.59 10.61 -20.02
CA ILE A 178 -21.32 10.09 -18.67
C ILE A 178 -19.84 10.21 -18.39
N TRP A 179 -19.46 11.07 -17.46
CA TRP A 179 -18.08 11.17 -17.00
C TRP A 179 -17.76 10.03 -16.05
N SER A 180 -16.60 9.46 -16.23
CA SER A 180 -16.14 8.34 -15.42
C SER A 180 -14.62 8.31 -15.31
N GLN A 181 -14.14 7.75 -14.22
CA GLN A 181 -12.71 7.61 -13.92
C GLN A 181 -12.48 6.28 -13.21
N ALA A 182 -11.52 5.52 -13.69
CA ALA A 182 -11.02 4.33 -13.03
C ALA A 182 -9.92 4.74 -12.03
N GLN A 183 -9.98 4.16 -10.83
CA GLN A 183 -9.03 4.46 -9.75
C GLN A 183 -8.08 3.29 -9.50
N ASP A 184 -8.60 2.06 -9.49
CA ASP A 184 -7.81 0.88 -9.17
C ASP A 184 -8.28 -0.36 -9.93
N VAL A 185 -7.45 -1.42 -9.94
CA VAL A 185 -7.66 -2.63 -10.72
C VAL A 185 -7.19 -3.88 -9.98
N SER A 186 -8.00 -4.97 -10.06
CA SER A 186 -7.63 -6.30 -9.53
C SER A 186 -6.39 -6.88 -10.23
N THR A 187 -5.75 -7.85 -9.60
CA THR A 187 -4.52 -8.47 -10.14
C THR A 187 -4.70 -9.05 -11.55
N ASP A 188 -5.84 -9.67 -11.83
CA ASP A 188 -6.14 -10.24 -13.15
C ASP A 188 -6.63 -9.21 -14.18
N GLY A 189 -6.84 -7.96 -13.74
CA GLY A 189 -7.35 -6.86 -14.54
C GLY A 189 -8.79 -6.98 -15.00
N ASN A 190 -9.57 -7.88 -14.42
CA ASN A 190 -10.96 -8.08 -14.81
C ASN A 190 -11.94 -7.24 -13.97
N ILE A 191 -11.50 -6.76 -12.81
CA ILE A 191 -12.27 -5.84 -11.98
C ILE A 191 -11.55 -4.50 -11.92
N VAL A 192 -12.27 -3.45 -12.27
CA VAL A 192 -11.83 -2.06 -12.15
C VAL A 192 -12.82 -1.32 -11.28
N VAL A 193 -12.34 -0.43 -10.43
CA VAL A 193 -13.18 0.39 -9.56
C VAL A 193 -12.88 1.86 -9.74
N GLY A 194 -13.84 2.70 -9.38
CA GLY A 194 -13.70 4.14 -9.49
C GLY A 194 -15.04 4.84 -9.31
N TRP A 195 -15.29 5.85 -10.13
CA TRP A 195 -16.55 6.57 -10.09
C TRP A 195 -17.13 6.84 -11.48
N SER A 196 -18.43 7.04 -11.52
CA SER A 196 -19.15 7.49 -12.71
C SER A 196 -20.27 8.43 -12.28
N ASN A 197 -20.63 9.38 -13.14
CA ASN A 197 -21.81 10.17 -12.89
C ASN A 197 -23.06 9.29 -12.95
N HIS A 198 -23.97 9.46 -11.99
CA HIS A 198 -25.26 8.81 -12.05
C HIS A 198 -26.25 9.63 -12.90
N ILE A 199 -26.86 9.00 -13.89
CA ILE A 199 -27.75 9.67 -14.86
C ILE A 199 -28.89 10.45 -14.18
N SER A 200 -29.44 9.91 -13.08
CA SER A 200 -30.52 10.56 -12.33
C SER A 200 -30.09 11.69 -11.41
N LEU A 201 -28.77 11.83 -11.15
CA LEU A 201 -28.21 12.87 -10.27
C LEU A 201 -27.68 14.09 -11.04
N GLY A 202 -27.74 14.06 -12.38
CA GLY A 202 -27.27 15.13 -13.25
C GLY A 202 -25.87 14.90 -13.80
N TYR A 203 -25.48 15.75 -14.75
CA TYR A 203 -24.17 15.72 -15.40
C TYR A 203 -23.18 16.62 -14.67
N GLY A 204 -21.90 16.20 -14.59
CA GLY A 204 -20.79 16.97 -14.04
C GLY A 204 -20.05 16.29 -12.89
N PHE A 205 -18.92 16.84 -12.49
CA PHE A 205 -18.07 16.32 -11.40
C PHE A 205 -18.73 16.35 -10.03
N SER A 206 -19.82 17.09 -9.87
CA SER A 206 -20.43 17.33 -8.58
C SER A 206 -21.17 16.13 -7.98
N ASN A 207 -21.41 15.06 -8.76
CA ASN A 207 -22.20 13.91 -8.34
C ASN A 207 -21.54 12.57 -8.75
N PRO A 208 -20.27 12.31 -8.40
CA PRO A 208 -19.67 11.00 -8.62
C PRO A 208 -20.38 9.95 -7.76
N VAL A 209 -20.54 8.76 -8.29
CA VAL A 209 -21.08 7.60 -7.58
C VAL A 209 -20.07 6.46 -7.72
N PRO A 210 -19.71 5.74 -6.66
CA PRO A 210 -18.78 4.65 -6.74
C PRO A 210 -19.30 3.52 -7.61
N VAL A 211 -18.46 3.04 -8.51
CA VAL A 211 -18.78 1.99 -9.47
C VAL A 211 -17.70 0.93 -9.52
N ARG A 212 -18.13 -0.24 -9.98
CA ARG A 212 -17.30 -1.38 -10.30
C ARG A 212 -17.56 -1.75 -11.77
N TRP A 213 -16.50 -1.92 -12.54
CA TRP A 213 -16.56 -2.50 -13.88
C TRP A 213 -16.01 -3.92 -13.82
N GLU A 214 -16.74 -4.83 -14.44
CA GLU A 214 -16.34 -6.22 -14.59
C GLU A 214 -16.17 -6.57 -16.06
N ARG A 215 -15.04 -7.20 -16.38
CA ARG A 215 -14.73 -7.67 -17.72
C ARG A 215 -15.07 -9.14 -17.85
N SER A 216 -16.02 -9.45 -18.73
CA SER A 216 -16.40 -10.83 -19.01
C SER A 216 -16.47 -11.04 -20.52
N SER A 217 -15.79 -12.09 -21.01
CA SER A 217 -15.72 -12.41 -22.44
C SER A 217 -15.29 -11.23 -23.33
N GLY A 218 -14.40 -10.38 -22.79
CA GLY A 218 -13.88 -9.21 -23.52
C GLY A 218 -14.78 -7.95 -23.46
N ASN A 219 -15.94 -8.03 -22.84
CA ASN A 219 -16.86 -6.90 -22.69
C ASN A 219 -16.84 -6.38 -21.24
N TRP A 220 -16.98 -5.06 -21.08
CA TRP A 220 -17.09 -4.39 -19.79
C TRP A 220 -18.54 -4.18 -19.41
N ARG A 221 -18.88 -4.53 -18.17
CA ARG A 221 -20.16 -4.25 -17.55
C ARG A 221 -19.94 -3.35 -16.34
N MET A 222 -20.62 -2.21 -16.30
CA MET A 222 -20.61 -1.30 -15.16
C MET A 222 -21.71 -1.65 -14.17
N GLU A 223 -21.40 -1.59 -12.89
CA GLU A 223 -22.32 -1.76 -11.77
C GLU A 223 -22.11 -0.62 -10.78
N TYR A 224 -23.20 0.04 -10.36
CA TYR A 224 -23.16 0.96 -9.24
C TYR A 224 -23.07 0.17 -7.94
N ILE A 225 -22.20 0.58 -7.03
CA ILE A 225 -22.04 -0.07 -5.73
C ILE A 225 -23.36 0.14 -4.95
N ALA A 226 -24.00 -0.96 -4.55
CA ALA A 226 -25.34 -0.98 -3.98
C ALA A 226 -25.42 -0.14 -2.69
N GLY A 227 -26.46 0.69 -2.58
CA GLY A 227 -26.68 1.59 -1.44
C GLY A 227 -25.77 2.82 -1.46
N ALA A 228 -24.96 3.01 -2.52
CA ALA A 228 -24.08 4.17 -2.63
C ALA A 228 -24.88 5.45 -2.93
N SER A 229 -24.49 6.50 -2.25
CA SER A 229 -24.81 7.89 -2.57
C SER A 229 -23.66 8.52 -3.34
N ILE A 230 -23.52 9.84 -3.32
CA ILE A 230 -22.35 10.54 -3.82
C ILE A 230 -21.11 9.99 -3.10
N GLY A 231 -20.07 9.63 -3.87
CA GLY A 231 -18.83 9.06 -3.37
C GLY A 231 -17.94 8.51 -4.47
N GLU A 232 -16.84 7.89 -4.09
CA GLU A 232 -15.87 7.31 -5.00
C GLU A 232 -15.32 5.98 -4.43
N ALA A 233 -15.02 5.02 -5.30
CA ALA A 233 -14.26 3.84 -4.95
C ALA A 233 -12.79 4.08 -5.28
N TYR A 234 -11.90 3.85 -4.33
CA TYR A 234 -10.48 4.13 -4.47
C TYR A 234 -9.61 2.89 -4.59
N GLY A 235 -9.96 1.81 -3.89
CA GLY A 235 -9.16 0.59 -3.86
C GLY A 235 -9.98 -0.68 -4.06
N VAL A 236 -9.34 -1.71 -4.60
CA VAL A 236 -9.91 -3.04 -4.81
C VAL A 236 -8.91 -4.14 -4.41
N SER A 237 -9.39 -5.19 -3.73
CA SER A 237 -8.56 -6.36 -3.40
C SER A 237 -8.07 -7.09 -4.64
N ALA A 238 -6.99 -7.86 -4.51
CA ALA A 238 -6.36 -8.58 -5.62
C ALA A 238 -7.32 -9.47 -6.41
N ASP A 239 -8.26 -10.09 -5.72
CA ASP A 239 -9.30 -10.96 -6.31
C ASP A 239 -10.54 -10.21 -6.81
N GLY A 240 -10.60 -8.88 -6.61
CA GLY A 240 -11.74 -8.03 -6.99
C GLY A 240 -12.98 -8.18 -6.12
N SER A 241 -12.90 -8.91 -5.00
CA SER A 241 -14.07 -9.22 -4.15
C SER A 241 -14.41 -8.11 -3.16
N VAL A 242 -13.44 -7.30 -2.76
CA VAL A 242 -13.59 -6.20 -1.80
C VAL A 242 -13.28 -4.88 -2.47
N VAL A 243 -14.16 -3.89 -2.28
CA VAL A 243 -13.98 -2.52 -2.78
C VAL A 243 -14.06 -1.55 -1.60
N VAL A 244 -13.18 -0.54 -1.60
CA VAL A 244 -13.13 0.49 -0.55
C VAL A 244 -13.14 1.89 -1.17
N GLY A 245 -13.58 2.86 -0.37
CA GLY A 245 -13.64 4.25 -0.78
C GLY A 245 -14.41 5.08 0.23
N TYR A 246 -15.14 6.08 -0.24
CA TYR A 246 -16.04 6.85 0.61
C TYR A 246 -17.41 7.03 -0.05
N ILE A 247 -18.41 7.22 0.81
CA ILE A 247 -19.72 7.73 0.42
C ILE A 247 -20.09 8.91 1.32
N ARG A 248 -20.89 9.82 0.79
CA ARG A 248 -21.39 10.97 1.56
C ARG A 248 -22.67 10.59 2.30
N ASN A 249 -22.68 10.84 3.61
CA ASN A 249 -23.87 10.61 4.43
C ASN A 249 -24.90 11.75 4.26
N GLU A 250 -26.07 11.62 4.89
CA GLU A 250 -27.15 12.61 4.86
C GLU A 250 -26.76 13.99 5.40
N SER A 251 -25.78 14.04 6.30
CA SER A 251 -25.23 15.29 6.87
C SER A 251 -24.17 15.93 5.97
N GLY A 252 -23.84 15.33 4.82
CA GLY A 252 -22.88 15.84 3.86
C GLY A 252 -21.41 15.47 4.17
N HIS A 253 -21.14 14.65 5.19
CA HIS A 253 -19.80 14.20 5.57
C HIS A 253 -19.42 12.92 4.83
N ASN A 254 -18.14 12.81 4.44
CA ASN A 254 -17.59 11.61 3.84
C ASN A 254 -17.43 10.52 4.90
N ARG A 255 -17.82 9.30 4.56
CA ARG A 255 -17.70 8.12 5.41
C ARG A 255 -17.05 7.00 4.62
N ALA A 256 -15.94 6.50 5.12
CA ALA A 256 -15.25 5.35 4.57
C ALA A 256 -16.19 4.14 4.51
N PHE A 257 -16.11 3.39 3.41
CA PHE A 257 -16.87 2.17 3.25
C PHE A 257 -15.98 1.00 2.82
N ARG A 258 -16.45 -0.19 3.12
CA ARG A 258 -16.01 -1.48 2.59
C ARG A 258 -17.23 -2.17 1.96
N TRP A 259 -17.14 -2.46 0.67
CA TRP A 259 -18.17 -3.21 -0.05
C TRP A 259 -17.65 -4.62 -0.34
N GLN A 260 -18.49 -5.61 -0.10
CA GLN A 260 -18.22 -7.01 -0.41
C GLN A 260 -19.53 -7.75 -0.63
N ASN A 261 -19.59 -8.63 -1.63
CA ASN A 261 -20.76 -9.48 -1.90
C ASN A 261 -22.09 -8.71 -2.01
N GLY A 262 -22.09 -7.53 -2.62
CA GLY A 262 -23.29 -6.72 -2.80
C GLY A 262 -23.72 -5.89 -1.58
N SER A 263 -22.94 -5.92 -0.48
CA SER A 263 -23.26 -5.21 0.76
C SER A 263 -22.20 -4.16 1.09
N ILE A 264 -22.66 -2.97 1.53
CA ILE A 264 -21.79 -1.90 2.05
C ILE A 264 -21.75 -1.99 3.57
N GLN A 265 -20.55 -1.95 4.11
CA GLN A 265 -20.26 -1.69 5.51
C GLN A 265 -19.63 -0.31 5.64
N ILE A 266 -20.22 0.57 6.47
CA ILE A 266 -19.59 1.84 6.83
C ILE A 266 -18.51 1.56 7.86
N LEU A 267 -17.31 2.07 7.61
CA LEU A 267 -16.18 1.93 8.51
C LEU A 267 -16.22 3.02 9.59
N ASP A 268 -15.71 2.67 10.78
CA ASP A 268 -15.71 3.55 11.94
C ASP A 268 -14.82 4.78 11.76
N THR A 269 -15.08 5.83 12.58
CA THR A 269 -14.23 7.01 12.71
C THR A 269 -13.54 7.02 14.08
N LEU A 270 -12.69 8.00 14.32
CA LEU A 270 -12.09 8.27 15.65
C LEU A 270 -12.96 9.25 16.47
N ASP A 271 -14.28 8.97 16.53
CA ASP A 271 -15.30 9.81 17.13
C ASP A 271 -15.54 11.16 16.42
N GLY A 272 -14.93 11.38 15.26
CA GLY A 272 -15.20 12.52 14.37
C GLY A 272 -16.28 12.23 13.34
N ASN A 273 -16.44 13.17 12.40
CA ASN A 273 -17.55 13.13 11.44
C ASN A 273 -17.14 12.56 10.07
N GLU A 274 -15.83 12.51 9.76
CA GLU A 274 -15.34 12.18 8.42
C GLU A 274 -14.35 11.03 8.45
N SER A 275 -14.39 10.21 7.41
CA SER A 275 -13.38 9.21 7.10
C SER A 275 -13.40 8.88 5.61
N GLU A 276 -12.26 8.51 5.06
CA GLU A 276 -12.12 7.96 3.72
C GLU A 276 -11.15 6.78 3.73
N ALA A 277 -11.54 5.68 3.11
CA ALA A 277 -10.66 4.57 2.82
C ALA A 277 -9.96 4.84 1.49
N ARG A 278 -8.63 4.83 1.49
CA ARG A 278 -7.81 5.19 0.33
C ARG A 278 -7.29 3.99 -0.41
N ASP A 279 -6.92 2.94 0.33
CA ASP A 279 -6.30 1.76 -0.25
C ASP A 279 -6.59 0.51 0.59
N ILE A 280 -6.34 -0.67 0.01
CA ILE A 280 -6.62 -1.97 0.61
C ILE A 280 -5.50 -2.97 0.26
N SER A 281 -5.12 -3.80 1.23
CA SER A 281 -4.18 -4.90 0.98
C SER A 281 -4.74 -5.94 -0.01
N ALA A 282 -3.86 -6.68 -0.68
CA ALA A 282 -4.24 -7.64 -1.71
C ALA A 282 -5.25 -8.70 -1.23
N ASN A 283 -5.12 -9.15 0.02
CA ASN A 283 -6.03 -10.12 0.64
C ASN A 283 -7.33 -9.51 1.19
N GLY A 284 -7.47 -8.18 1.15
CA GLY A 284 -8.65 -7.48 1.65
C GLY A 284 -8.75 -7.32 3.16
N ASP A 285 -7.72 -7.70 3.93
CA ASP A 285 -7.75 -7.71 5.40
C ASP A 285 -7.52 -6.33 6.01
N PHE A 286 -6.68 -5.51 5.37
CA PHE A 286 -6.32 -4.18 5.86
C PHE A 286 -6.75 -3.09 4.88
N VAL A 287 -7.43 -2.10 5.40
CA VAL A 287 -7.83 -0.89 4.69
C VAL A 287 -7.13 0.29 5.35
N VAL A 288 -6.59 1.21 4.58
CA VAL A 288 -5.94 2.42 5.10
C VAL A 288 -6.57 3.69 4.57
N GLY A 289 -6.38 4.78 5.29
CA GLY A 289 -6.91 6.08 4.91
C GLY A 289 -6.77 7.11 6.01
N TYR A 290 -7.79 7.94 6.17
CA TYR A 290 -7.88 8.87 7.30
C TYR A 290 -9.26 8.79 7.98
N ALA A 291 -9.26 9.19 9.24
CA ALA A 291 -10.47 9.49 9.99
C ALA A 291 -10.25 10.74 10.84
N THR A 292 -11.32 11.50 11.08
CA THR A 292 -11.26 12.64 12.00
C THR A 292 -11.54 12.18 13.44
N ASN A 293 -10.85 12.82 14.38
CA ASN A 293 -11.15 12.69 15.80
C ASN A 293 -12.22 13.71 16.23
N THR A 294 -12.58 13.75 17.51
CA THR A 294 -13.56 14.68 18.08
C THR A 294 -13.23 16.16 17.87
N ALA A 295 -11.95 16.50 17.65
CA ALA A 295 -11.50 17.86 17.36
C ALA A 295 -11.52 18.19 15.83
N GLY A 296 -11.96 17.26 14.98
CA GLY A 296 -11.98 17.42 13.52
C GLY A 296 -10.58 17.30 12.88
N VAL A 297 -9.59 16.77 13.60
CA VAL A 297 -8.21 16.61 13.09
C VAL A 297 -8.10 15.31 12.32
N TRP A 298 -7.54 15.38 11.12
CA TRP A 298 -7.22 14.23 10.28
C TRP A 298 -6.10 13.39 10.89
N ARG A 299 -6.36 12.09 10.99
CA ARG A 299 -5.45 11.09 11.53
C ARG A 299 -5.33 9.92 10.56
N ALA A 300 -4.12 9.55 10.22
CA ALA A 300 -3.89 8.32 9.46
C ALA A 300 -4.37 7.11 10.25
N VAL A 301 -5.17 6.26 9.61
CA VAL A 301 -5.79 5.10 10.25
C VAL A 301 -5.64 3.86 9.40
N ARG A 302 -5.77 2.69 10.07
CA ARG A 302 -5.93 1.38 9.46
C ARG A 302 -7.20 0.74 10.02
N TRP A 303 -8.02 0.15 9.17
CA TRP A 303 -9.15 -0.70 9.55
C TRP A 303 -8.82 -2.16 9.26
N SER A 304 -9.24 -3.03 10.16
CA SER A 304 -9.14 -4.48 10.04
C SER A 304 -10.37 -5.14 10.67
N ALA A 305 -10.38 -6.47 10.76
CA ALA A 305 -11.41 -7.20 11.50
C ALA A 305 -11.46 -6.84 13.00
N ALA A 306 -10.36 -6.33 13.56
CA ALA A 306 -10.28 -5.86 14.95
C ALA A 306 -10.88 -4.45 15.16
N GLY A 307 -11.26 -3.75 14.09
CA GLY A 307 -11.79 -2.39 14.12
C GLY A 307 -10.84 -1.34 13.56
N ILE A 308 -11.05 -0.08 13.95
CA ILE A 308 -10.22 1.05 13.55
C ILE A 308 -9.01 1.22 14.48
N GLU A 309 -7.87 1.49 13.90
CA GLU A 309 -6.60 1.77 14.57
C GLU A 309 -6.11 3.17 14.19
N ASP A 310 -5.87 4.05 15.16
CA ASP A 310 -5.17 5.32 14.97
C ASP A 310 -3.67 5.05 14.93
N LEU A 311 -3.03 5.17 13.76
CA LEU A 311 -1.59 4.94 13.59
C LEU A 311 -0.74 5.88 14.44
N ASN A 312 -1.26 7.06 14.80
CA ASN A 312 -0.57 7.97 15.69
C ASN A 312 -0.57 7.53 17.17
N VAL A 313 -1.51 6.67 17.55
CA VAL A 313 -1.57 6.10 18.90
C VAL A 313 -0.74 4.84 18.97
N THR A 314 -0.96 3.93 18.02
CA THR A 314 -0.24 2.63 17.97
C THR A 314 1.26 2.83 17.84
N TYR A 315 1.70 3.75 16.98
CA TYR A 315 3.12 4.00 16.70
C TYR A 315 3.66 5.29 17.33
N ALA A 316 3.05 5.73 18.43
CA ALA A 316 3.41 6.98 19.11
C ALA A 316 4.91 7.06 19.49
N ASN A 317 5.51 5.93 19.83
CA ASN A 317 6.94 5.82 20.18
C ASN A 317 7.88 6.12 18.98
N LEU A 318 7.39 6.02 17.73
CA LEU A 318 8.16 6.29 16.52
C LEU A 318 8.00 7.73 16.03
N LEU A 319 6.96 8.43 16.49
CA LEU A 319 6.58 9.74 15.94
C LEU A 319 7.42 10.92 16.46
N ASN A 320 8.00 10.80 17.66
CA ASN A 320 8.78 11.87 18.29
C ASN A 320 8.08 13.24 18.29
N GLY A 321 6.75 13.26 18.45
CA GLY A 321 5.93 14.47 18.42
C GLY A 321 5.41 14.89 17.05
N SER A 322 5.77 14.17 15.99
CA SER A 322 5.20 14.34 14.65
C SER A 322 3.81 13.72 14.54
N GLN A 323 3.09 13.99 13.45
CA GLN A 323 1.74 13.50 13.22
C GLN A 323 1.58 12.91 11.82
N LEU A 324 1.00 11.72 11.72
CA LEU A 324 0.57 11.11 10.47
C LEU A 324 -0.87 11.57 10.17
N ASN A 325 -1.06 12.27 9.04
CA ASN A 325 -2.35 12.85 8.68
C ASN A 325 -3.18 11.93 7.81
N LEU A 326 -2.56 11.30 6.82
CA LEU A 326 -3.20 10.41 5.85
C LEU A 326 -2.30 9.22 5.57
N ALA A 327 -2.85 8.02 5.65
CA ALA A 327 -2.30 6.81 5.05
C ALA A 327 -2.88 6.70 3.62
N SER A 328 -2.08 7.05 2.62
CA SER A 328 -2.53 7.07 1.21
C SER A 328 -2.57 5.69 0.60
N ALA A 329 -1.65 4.82 1.04
CA ALA A 329 -1.47 3.49 0.45
C ALA A 329 -0.98 2.45 1.47
N ILE A 330 -1.30 1.21 1.17
CA ILE A 330 -0.77 0.02 1.84
C ILE A 330 -0.18 -0.92 0.78
N SER A 331 0.98 -1.52 1.03
CA SER A 331 1.55 -2.50 0.10
C SER A 331 0.61 -3.71 -0.08
N PRO A 332 0.61 -4.37 -1.25
CA PRO A 332 -0.23 -5.54 -1.49
C PRO A 332 -0.12 -6.62 -0.40
N ASN A 333 1.09 -6.85 0.14
CA ASN A 333 1.32 -7.80 1.25
C ASN A 333 0.88 -7.30 2.63
N GLY A 334 0.36 -6.07 2.74
CA GLY A 334 -0.15 -5.49 3.99
C GLY A 334 0.92 -4.97 4.96
N ARG A 335 2.21 -5.02 4.61
CA ARG A 335 3.32 -4.68 5.50
C ARG A 335 3.59 -3.19 5.61
N TYR A 336 3.70 -2.52 4.47
CA TYR A 336 4.11 -1.12 4.41
C TYR A 336 2.91 -0.21 4.26
N ILE A 337 2.88 0.86 5.03
CA ILE A 337 1.89 1.94 4.91
C ILE A 337 2.65 3.21 4.54
N ALA A 338 2.25 3.86 3.46
CA ALA A 338 2.81 5.12 3.01
C ALA A 338 1.74 6.22 3.02
N GLY A 339 2.19 7.45 3.15
CA GLY A 339 1.29 8.60 3.18
C GLY A 339 2.04 9.91 3.45
N TYR A 340 1.36 10.86 4.05
CA TYR A 340 1.99 12.10 4.45
C TYR A 340 1.53 12.57 5.84
N GLY A 341 2.37 13.36 6.46
CA GLY A 341 2.12 13.89 7.79
C GLY A 341 2.95 15.12 8.10
N PHE A 342 2.76 15.68 9.27
CA PHE A 342 3.54 16.81 9.77
C PHE A 342 4.76 16.31 10.52
N ASN A 343 5.94 16.53 9.94
CA ASN A 343 7.21 16.21 10.58
C ASN A 343 7.67 17.40 11.44
N ILE A 344 7.64 17.24 12.77
CA ILE A 344 8.01 18.31 13.69
C ILE A 344 9.50 18.67 13.62
N ALA A 345 10.37 17.74 13.21
CA ALA A 345 11.81 18.01 13.10
C ALA A 345 12.14 19.01 12.00
N THR A 346 11.37 19.02 10.92
CA THR A 346 11.55 19.90 9.76
C THR A 346 10.49 21.01 9.67
N TRP A 347 9.40 20.90 10.46
CA TRP A 347 8.23 21.77 10.41
C TRP A 347 7.56 21.79 9.04
N ARG A 348 7.48 20.64 8.35
CA ARG A 348 6.94 20.48 7.00
C ARG A 348 5.96 19.33 6.91
N LEU A 349 5.13 19.38 5.86
CA LEU A 349 4.37 18.22 5.41
C LEU A 349 5.31 17.33 4.59
N GLU A 350 5.51 16.12 5.05
CA GLU A 350 6.44 15.17 4.44
C GLU A 350 5.79 13.81 4.22
N ALA A 351 6.24 13.15 3.15
CA ALA A 351 5.96 11.76 2.90
C ALA A 351 6.59 10.87 3.98
N PHE A 352 5.86 9.83 4.38
CA PHE A 352 6.36 8.83 5.30
C PHE A 352 6.21 7.42 4.76
N LEU A 353 7.03 6.52 5.27
CA LEU A 353 6.88 5.08 5.17
C LEU A 353 6.88 4.49 6.58
N LEU A 354 5.82 3.76 6.91
CA LEU A 354 5.68 2.99 8.13
C LEU A 354 5.81 1.50 7.77
N ASP A 355 6.85 0.84 8.28
CA ASP A 355 6.96 -0.62 8.27
C ASP A 355 6.26 -1.15 9.51
N THR A 356 5.11 -1.80 9.31
CA THR A 356 4.29 -2.36 10.38
C THR A 356 4.75 -3.75 10.83
N PHE A 357 5.82 -4.25 10.23
CA PHE A 357 6.32 -5.58 10.52
C PHE A 357 6.83 -5.65 11.96
N GLU A 358 6.17 -6.42 12.77
CA GLU A 358 6.77 -6.88 14.03
C GLU A 358 7.78 -7.97 13.69
N ALA A 359 9.02 -7.78 14.13
CA ALA A 359 9.98 -8.84 14.01
C ALA A 359 9.43 -10.07 14.72
N CYS A 360 9.20 -11.12 13.96
CA CYS A 360 9.00 -12.41 14.58
C CYS A 360 10.24 -12.74 15.40
N VAL A 361 10.06 -12.99 16.68
CA VAL A 361 11.11 -13.47 17.56
C VAL A 361 10.86 -14.96 17.72
N SER A 362 11.72 -15.81 17.15
CA SER A 362 11.62 -17.24 17.36
C SER A 362 11.60 -17.54 18.86
N HIS A 363 10.66 -18.37 19.25
CA HIS A 363 10.43 -18.69 20.66
C HIS A 363 10.28 -20.20 20.87
N SER A 364 10.20 -20.62 22.12
CA SER A 364 10.19 -22.04 22.49
C SER A 364 8.84 -22.73 22.33
N GLY A 365 7.86 -22.08 21.64
CA GLY A 365 6.53 -22.65 21.42
C GLY A 365 5.44 -22.09 22.35
N ASP A 366 5.74 -21.17 23.25
CA ASP A 366 4.76 -20.40 24.03
C ASP A 366 4.13 -19.33 23.13
N VAL A 367 3.11 -19.72 22.39
CA VAL A 367 2.49 -18.91 21.32
C VAL A 367 1.60 -17.82 21.91
N ASP A 368 0.87 -18.10 22.99
CA ASP A 368 -0.02 -17.15 23.64
C ASP A 368 0.71 -16.28 24.69
N ASN A 369 2.01 -16.55 24.91
CA ASN A 369 2.89 -15.82 25.83
C ASN A 369 2.41 -15.81 27.29
N ASN A 370 1.80 -16.92 27.73
CA ASN A 370 1.33 -17.09 29.12
C ASN A 370 2.43 -17.65 30.03
N GLY A 371 3.58 -18.03 29.48
CA GLY A 371 4.74 -18.60 30.17
C GLY A 371 4.73 -20.11 30.24
N CYS A 372 3.73 -20.79 29.69
CA CYS A 372 3.59 -22.24 29.64
C CYS A 372 3.43 -22.69 28.18
N VAL A 373 4.04 -23.78 27.78
CA VAL A 373 3.81 -24.39 26.45
C VAL A 373 2.83 -25.55 26.64
N ASP A 374 1.58 -25.34 26.23
CA ASP A 374 0.47 -26.27 26.48
C ASP A 374 -0.46 -26.48 25.27
N ASP A 375 -1.65 -27.02 25.52
CA ASP A 375 -2.64 -27.32 24.49
C ASP A 375 -3.11 -26.08 23.73
N ALA A 376 -3.10 -24.90 24.37
CA ALA A 376 -3.53 -23.64 23.75
C ALA A 376 -2.55 -23.20 22.65
N ASP A 377 -1.23 -23.35 22.91
CA ASP A 377 -0.19 -23.04 21.93
C ASP A 377 -0.23 -23.99 20.73
N LEU A 378 -0.41 -25.29 21.02
CA LEU A 378 -0.56 -26.30 19.97
C LEU A 378 -1.76 -26.00 19.07
N LEU A 379 -2.89 -25.63 19.66
CA LEU A 379 -4.09 -25.24 18.91
C LEU A 379 -3.87 -23.97 18.09
N ALA A 380 -3.16 -22.99 18.63
CA ALA A 380 -2.87 -21.75 17.91
C ALA A 380 -2.05 -22.00 16.63
N VAL A 381 -1.03 -22.85 16.69
CA VAL A 381 -0.27 -23.26 15.49
C VAL A 381 -1.15 -24.06 14.52
N LEU A 382 -1.95 -25.01 15.01
CA LEU A 382 -2.83 -25.81 14.16
C LEU A 382 -3.89 -24.97 13.44
N PHE A 383 -4.46 -23.94 14.08
CA PHE A 383 -5.42 -23.04 13.43
C PHE A 383 -4.78 -22.14 12.37
N ALA A 384 -3.49 -21.83 12.52
CA ALA A 384 -2.73 -21.06 11.55
C ALA A 384 -2.02 -21.92 10.48
N PHE A 385 -2.09 -23.25 10.58
CA PHE A 385 -1.35 -24.19 9.76
C PHE A 385 -1.60 -24.02 8.26
N GLY A 386 -0.54 -23.99 7.46
CA GLY A 386 -0.60 -23.75 6.02
C GLY A 386 -0.70 -22.27 5.64
N SER A 387 -0.77 -21.37 6.62
CA SER A 387 -0.72 -19.93 6.36
C SER A 387 0.69 -19.50 5.97
N SER A 388 0.77 -18.61 4.98
CA SER A 388 2.03 -17.97 4.58
C SER A 388 1.76 -16.48 4.37
N SER A 389 2.30 -15.64 5.23
CA SER A 389 2.17 -14.18 5.12
C SER A 389 3.26 -13.47 5.91
N SER A 390 3.32 -12.16 5.76
CA SER A 390 4.25 -11.33 6.54
C SER A 390 3.81 -11.09 7.99
N ASN A 391 2.59 -11.48 8.35
CA ASN A 391 2.04 -11.29 9.71
C ASN A 391 1.30 -12.54 10.18
N LEU A 392 2.06 -13.58 10.52
CA LEU A 392 1.56 -14.86 11.05
C LEU A 392 1.46 -14.85 12.59
N GLY A 393 1.80 -13.72 13.22
CA GLY A 393 1.86 -13.60 14.66
C GLY A 393 2.87 -14.58 15.26
N ARG A 394 2.61 -15.03 16.49
CA ARG A 394 3.48 -15.96 17.20
C ARG A 394 3.28 -17.44 16.80
N ALA A 395 2.34 -17.75 15.90
CA ALA A 395 2.15 -19.11 15.38
C ALA A 395 3.27 -19.56 14.43
N ASP A 396 3.95 -18.60 13.77
CA ASP A 396 5.22 -18.81 13.06
C ASP A 396 6.35 -18.78 14.09
N VAL A 397 6.56 -19.92 14.73
CA VAL A 397 7.43 -20.07 15.91
C VAL A 397 8.90 -19.96 15.55
N ASN A 398 9.27 -20.43 14.35
CA ASN A 398 10.64 -20.41 13.83
C ASN A 398 10.97 -19.15 13.02
N CYS A 399 9.95 -18.35 12.67
CA CYS A 399 10.08 -17.11 11.91
C CYS A 399 10.53 -17.28 10.45
N ASP A 400 10.13 -18.35 9.81
CA ASP A 400 10.43 -18.60 8.39
C ASP A 400 9.36 -18.09 7.42
N ARG A 401 8.25 -17.49 7.95
CA ARG A 401 7.08 -16.93 7.25
C ARG A 401 6.09 -17.96 6.72
N VAL A 402 6.15 -19.14 7.22
CA VAL A 402 5.17 -20.21 6.95
C VAL A 402 4.82 -20.85 8.28
N VAL A 403 3.57 -21.10 8.54
CA VAL A 403 3.18 -21.93 9.69
C VAL A 403 3.03 -23.35 9.19
N ASP A 404 4.03 -24.19 9.50
CA ASP A 404 4.10 -25.56 9.00
C ASP A 404 4.53 -26.58 10.06
N ASP A 405 4.98 -27.75 9.61
CA ASP A 405 5.43 -28.84 10.47
C ASP A 405 6.59 -28.43 11.39
N ALA A 406 7.42 -27.47 10.98
CA ALA A 406 8.58 -27.02 11.76
C ALA A 406 8.13 -26.26 13.02
N ASP A 407 7.11 -25.38 12.90
CA ASP A 407 6.53 -24.66 14.03
C ASP A 407 5.83 -25.60 15.00
N LEU A 408 5.01 -26.52 14.44
CA LEU A 408 4.32 -27.52 15.21
C LEU A 408 5.28 -28.39 16.02
N LEU A 409 6.41 -28.79 15.43
CA LEU A 409 7.44 -29.59 16.10
C LEU A 409 8.09 -28.81 17.24
N ILE A 410 8.34 -27.49 17.10
CA ILE A 410 8.91 -26.69 18.18
C ILE A 410 7.97 -26.66 19.40
N VAL A 411 6.65 -26.47 19.20
CA VAL A 411 5.66 -26.52 20.28
C VAL A 411 5.65 -27.90 20.93
N LEU A 412 5.60 -28.97 20.14
CA LEU A 412 5.58 -30.35 20.65
C LEU A 412 6.85 -30.72 21.43
N PHE A 413 8.04 -30.31 20.97
CA PHE A 413 9.30 -30.60 21.67
C PHE A 413 9.44 -29.85 23.00
N ASN A 414 8.76 -28.71 23.15
CA ASN A 414 8.80 -27.90 24.35
C ASN A 414 7.54 -28.03 25.21
N PHE A 415 6.63 -28.93 24.87
CA PHE A 415 5.36 -29.15 25.56
C PHE A 415 5.57 -29.42 27.05
N GLY A 416 4.83 -28.72 27.90
CA GLY A 416 4.97 -28.76 29.36
C GLY A 416 6.11 -27.89 29.91
N SER A 417 6.83 -27.14 29.09
CA SER A 417 7.85 -26.22 29.55
C SER A 417 7.22 -24.96 30.14
N GLY A 418 7.75 -24.49 31.24
CA GLY A 418 7.29 -23.25 31.89
C GLY A 418 6.01 -23.41 32.74
N CYS A 419 5.35 -24.57 32.67
CA CYS A 419 4.17 -24.86 33.48
C CYS A 419 4.61 -25.26 34.93
#